data_e6762f0cf245c4e26b7c17b76f2ab040
#
_entry.id   e6762f0cf245c4e26b7c17b76f2ab040
#
_cell.length_a   1.000
_cell.length_b   1.000
_cell.length_c   1.000
_cell.angle_alpha   90.00
_cell.angle_beta   90.00
_cell.angle_gamma   90.00
#
_symmetry.space_group_name_H-M   'P 1'
#
loop_
_entity.id
_entity.type
_entity.pdbx_description
1 polymer ?
#
loop_
_entity_poly.entity_id
_entity_poly.type
_entity_poly.pdbx_seq_one_letter_code
_entity_poly.pdbx_strand_id
1 'polypeptide(L)'
;MKRFKDKVVLVTGAGSGIGRSTALRMDSEGAILIIIDINEDELIKTKSMLKNKESTAKVLDISTIADVKKFFKDLNKLDALINVAGILRFDNSHEVQIDDWKKILNVNLTGTFFMCSYALPLLLKSKGAIVNVSSSAALGSHAWTAAYSASKGGISAFSKTLAVEYGMEGLNVNCVCPASIETPMSTNPNMPKDIDTRLLKKIMPIDGVNRSPNEIASTIAFLASEDAIHINGIDLRVDGGLLT
;
A
#
# COMPACT_ATOMS: atom_id res chain seq x y z
N MET A 1 8.06 -11.04 18.94
CA MET A 1 6.60 -10.89 19.00
C MET A 1 6.00 -11.69 17.84
N LYS A 2 4.90 -12.42 18.01
CA LYS A 2 4.29 -13.24 16.94
C LYS A 2 2.83 -12.83 16.72
N ARG A 3 2.64 -11.55 16.38
CA ARG A 3 1.30 -10.94 16.20
C ARG A 3 0.45 -11.60 15.12
N PHE A 4 1.09 -12.24 14.14
CA PHE A 4 0.43 -12.85 12.98
C PHE A 4 0.51 -14.39 12.98
N LYS A 5 0.75 -15.02 14.16
CA LYS A 5 0.76 -16.48 14.24
C LYS A 5 -0.56 -17.04 13.72
N ASP A 6 -0.49 -17.99 12.77
CA ASP A 6 -1.63 -18.66 12.13
C ASP A 6 -2.60 -17.72 11.35
N LYS A 7 -2.18 -16.47 11.11
CA LYS A 7 -2.92 -15.49 10.30
C LYS A 7 -2.48 -15.54 8.85
N VAL A 8 -3.44 -15.51 7.94
CA VAL A 8 -3.21 -15.41 6.48
C VAL A 8 -3.25 -13.94 6.08
N VAL A 9 -2.15 -13.43 5.54
CA VAL A 9 -2.00 -12.02 5.15
C VAL A 9 -1.67 -11.91 3.67
N LEU A 10 -2.44 -11.11 2.94
CA LEU A 10 -2.21 -10.79 1.53
C LEU A 10 -1.50 -9.44 1.41
N VAL A 11 -0.37 -9.41 0.69
CA VAL A 11 0.40 -8.19 0.46
C VAL A 11 0.54 -7.95 -1.05
N THR A 12 0.06 -6.80 -1.54
CA THR A 12 0.23 -6.37 -2.93
C THR A 12 1.49 -5.53 -3.11
N GLY A 13 2.09 -5.53 -4.31
CA GLY A 13 3.34 -4.79 -4.56
C GLY A 13 4.51 -5.37 -3.75
N ALA A 14 4.47 -6.66 -3.47
CA ALA A 14 5.44 -7.32 -2.59
C ALA A 14 6.80 -7.61 -3.24
N GLY A 15 6.96 -7.32 -4.52
CA GLY A 15 8.21 -7.52 -5.25
C GLY A 15 9.34 -6.60 -4.81
N SER A 16 9.05 -5.42 -4.24
CA SER A 16 10.08 -4.45 -3.87
C SER A 16 9.65 -3.49 -2.76
N GLY A 17 10.56 -2.62 -2.34
CA GLY A 17 10.30 -1.47 -1.48
C GLY A 17 9.47 -1.78 -0.22
N ILE A 18 8.44 -0.99 0.03
CA ILE A 18 7.56 -1.11 1.21
C ILE A 18 6.86 -2.47 1.23
N GLY A 19 6.39 -2.97 0.07
CA GLY A 19 5.68 -4.25 0.01
C GLY A 19 6.55 -5.43 0.41
N ARG A 20 7.79 -5.51 -0.12
CA ARG A 20 8.77 -6.54 0.29
C ARG A 20 9.08 -6.44 1.77
N SER A 21 9.41 -5.24 2.27
CA SER A 21 9.73 -5.03 3.67
C SER A 21 8.57 -5.41 4.59
N THR A 22 7.33 -5.12 4.17
CA THR A 22 6.11 -5.51 4.90
C THR A 22 5.94 -7.02 4.94
N ALA A 23 6.13 -7.70 3.81
CA ALA A 23 6.06 -9.16 3.74
C ALA A 23 7.10 -9.81 4.66
N LEU A 24 8.36 -9.36 4.62
CA LEU A 24 9.43 -9.87 5.48
C LEU A 24 9.15 -9.60 6.96
N ARG A 25 8.63 -8.43 7.29
CA ARG A 25 8.25 -8.08 8.65
C ARG A 25 7.15 -8.99 9.18
N MET A 26 6.08 -9.18 8.45
CA MET A 26 4.95 -10.01 8.87
C MET A 26 5.31 -11.50 8.93
N ASP A 27 6.16 -11.99 8.00
CA ASP A 27 6.73 -13.34 8.06
C ASP A 27 7.51 -13.56 9.37
N SER A 28 8.34 -12.60 9.75
CA SER A 28 9.11 -12.66 11.01
C SER A 28 8.22 -12.70 12.26
N GLU A 29 6.99 -12.21 12.14
CA GLU A 29 5.98 -12.21 13.20
C GLU A 29 4.97 -13.37 13.10
N GLY A 30 5.22 -14.31 12.17
CA GLY A 30 4.53 -15.60 12.11
C GLY A 30 3.39 -15.70 11.11
N ALA A 31 3.23 -14.73 10.20
CA ALA A 31 2.19 -14.75 9.15
C ALA A 31 2.41 -15.89 8.14
N ILE A 32 1.31 -16.43 7.63
CA ILE A 32 1.24 -17.16 6.37
C ILE A 32 0.93 -16.11 5.29
N LEU A 33 1.88 -15.89 4.38
CA LEU A 33 1.77 -14.81 3.40
C LEU A 33 1.28 -15.31 2.05
N ILE A 34 0.41 -14.50 1.46
CA ILE A 34 0.13 -14.53 0.03
C ILE A 34 0.71 -13.23 -0.52
N ILE A 35 1.83 -13.31 -1.26
CA ILE A 35 2.46 -12.12 -1.83
C ILE A 35 2.14 -12.01 -3.31
N ILE A 36 1.78 -10.81 -3.76
CA ILE A 36 1.47 -10.56 -5.17
C ILE A 36 2.23 -9.35 -5.69
N ASP A 37 2.64 -9.45 -6.94
CA ASP A 37 3.27 -8.37 -7.72
C ASP A 37 3.05 -8.64 -9.21
N ILE A 38 3.23 -7.63 -10.05
CA ILE A 38 3.26 -7.78 -11.50
C ILE A 38 4.63 -8.26 -12.00
N ASN A 39 5.69 -7.98 -11.24
CA ASN A 39 7.06 -8.36 -11.57
C ASN A 39 7.40 -9.73 -10.95
N GLU A 40 7.44 -10.75 -11.80
CA GLU A 40 7.67 -12.14 -11.39
C GLU A 40 9.06 -12.33 -10.76
N ASP A 41 10.12 -11.80 -11.35
CA ASP A 41 11.49 -11.98 -10.87
C ASP A 41 11.68 -11.40 -9.46
N GLU A 42 11.19 -10.20 -9.23
CA GLU A 42 11.26 -9.54 -7.93
C GLU A 42 10.37 -10.23 -6.89
N LEU A 43 9.23 -10.77 -7.32
CA LEU A 43 8.34 -11.54 -6.47
C LEU A 43 8.97 -12.87 -6.03
N ILE A 44 9.65 -13.58 -6.93
CA ILE A 44 10.41 -14.79 -6.64
C ILE A 44 11.52 -14.49 -5.62
N LYS A 45 12.26 -13.41 -5.81
CA LYS A 45 13.28 -12.96 -4.82
C LYS A 45 12.66 -12.76 -3.44
N THR A 46 11.54 -12.04 -3.36
CA THR A 46 10.86 -11.84 -2.07
C THR A 46 10.41 -13.17 -1.46
N LYS A 47 9.81 -14.06 -2.26
CA LYS A 47 9.38 -15.38 -1.79
C LYS A 47 10.53 -16.21 -1.23
N SER A 48 11.72 -16.16 -1.84
CA SER A 48 12.91 -16.89 -1.38
C SER A 48 13.41 -16.42 -0.01
N MET A 49 13.13 -15.17 0.37
CA MET A 49 13.50 -14.59 1.66
C MET A 49 12.55 -14.95 2.81
N LEU A 50 11.31 -15.41 2.49
CA LEU A 50 10.32 -15.78 3.50
C LEU A 50 10.71 -17.08 4.21
N LYS A 51 10.56 -17.09 5.54
CA LYS A 51 10.85 -18.25 6.39
C LYS A 51 9.69 -19.23 6.43
N ASN A 52 8.45 -18.72 6.44
CA ASN A 52 7.26 -19.57 6.44
C ASN A 52 7.08 -20.23 5.08
N LYS A 53 7.17 -21.57 5.05
CA LYS A 53 7.09 -22.38 3.81
C LYS A 53 5.69 -22.47 3.23
N GLU A 54 4.66 -22.24 4.05
CA GLU A 54 3.26 -22.20 3.62
C GLU A 54 2.92 -20.92 2.83
N SER A 55 3.75 -19.89 2.94
CA SER A 55 3.57 -18.65 2.19
C SER A 55 3.67 -18.90 0.68
N THR A 56 2.85 -18.21 -0.09
CA THR A 56 2.75 -18.35 -1.56
C THR A 56 3.02 -17.04 -2.27
N ALA A 57 3.41 -17.13 -3.55
CA ALA A 57 3.63 -16.00 -4.43
C ALA A 57 2.78 -16.15 -5.69
N LYS A 58 2.15 -15.06 -6.16
CA LYS A 58 1.30 -15.07 -7.34
C LYS A 58 1.52 -13.80 -8.16
N VAL A 59 1.87 -13.95 -9.42
CA VAL A 59 1.89 -12.82 -10.37
C VAL A 59 0.45 -12.38 -10.63
N LEU A 60 0.16 -11.11 -10.39
CA LEU A 60 -1.17 -10.54 -10.53
C LEU A 60 -1.11 -9.05 -10.83
N ASP A 61 -1.77 -8.63 -11.91
CA ASP A 61 -2.08 -7.22 -12.16
C ASP A 61 -3.38 -6.84 -11.46
N ILE A 62 -3.27 -6.08 -10.37
CA ILE A 62 -4.43 -5.64 -9.59
C ILE A 62 -5.37 -4.71 -10.35
N SER A 63 -4.91 -4.09 -11.44
CA SER A 63 -5.73 -3.20 -12.28
C SER A 63 -6.69 -3.94 -13.22
N THR A 64 -6.54 -5.28 -13.32
CA THR A 64 -7.35 -6.14 -14.17
C THR A 64 -8.40 -6.88 -13.33
N ILE A 65 -9.65 -6.42 -13.36
CA ILE A 65 -10.75 -6.97 -12.53
C ILE A 65 -10.97 -8.49 -12.73
N ALA A 66 -10.81 -8.99 -13.97
CA ALA A 66 -10.99 -10.40 -14.28
C ALA A 66 -9.97 -11.29 -13.55
N ASP A 67 -8.71 -10.83 -13.49
CA ASP A 67 -7.63 -11.53 -12.81
C ASP A 67 -7.79 -11.49 -11.30
N VAL A 68 -8.16 -10.33 -10.74
CA VAL A 68 -8.47 -10.18 -9.31
C VAL A 68 -9.64 -11.10 -8.92
N LYS A 69 -10.73 -11.10 -9.68
CA LYS A 69 -11.89 -11.97 -9.44
C LYS A 69 -11.50 -13.46 -9.46
N LYS A 70 -10.69 -13.86 -10.45
CA LYS A 70 -10.20 -15.25 -10.56
C LYS A 70 -9.32 -15.61 -9.34
N PHE A 71 -8.43 -14.70 -8.95
CA PHE A 71 -7.55 -14.90 -7.79
C PHE A 71 -8.33 -15.16 -6.50
N PHE A 72 -9.33 -14.33 -6.18
CA PHE A 72 -10.11 -14.48 -4.94
C PHE A 72 -11.08 -15.67 -4.95
N LYS A 73 -11.44 -16.22 -6.13
CA LYS A 73 -12.32 -17.39 -6.21
C LYS A 73 -11.75 -18.63 -5.48
N ASP A 74 -10.44 -18.76 -5.50
CA ASP A 74 -9.75 -19.93 -4.93
C ASP A 74 -9.25 -19.66 -3.48
N LEU A 75 -9.50 -18.47 -2.95
CA LEU A 75 -9.04 -18.09 -1.61
C LEU A 75 -10.12 -18.36 -0.57
N ASN A 76 -9.80 -19.17 0.45
CA ASN A 76 -10.75 -19.59 1.47
C ASN A 76 -10.64 -18.85 2.80
N LYS A 77 -9.48 -18.22 3.09
CA LYS A 77 -9.20 -17.53 4.34
C LYS A 77 -8.34 -16.30 4.07
N LEU A 78 -8.67 -15.20 4.76
CA LEU A 78 -7.86 -13.99 4.78
C LEU A 78 -8.09 -13.28 6.11
N ASP A 79 -7.01 -12.95 6.82
CA ASP A 79 -7.06 -12.24 8.11
C ASP A 79 -6.61 -10.78 7.95
N ALA A 80 -5.77 -10.46 6.97
CA ALA A 80 -5.42 -9.08 6.65
C ALA A 80 -5.10 -8.89 5.16
N LEU A 81 -5.47 -7.71 4.63
CA LEU A 81 -5.11 -7.24 3.29
C LEU A 81 -4.23 -5.99 3.40
N ILE A 82 -3.06 -6.03 2.79
CA ILE A 82 -2.12 -4.91 2.74
C ILE A 82 -1.94 -4.45 1.30
N ASN A 83 -2.53 -3.32 0.95
CA ASN A 83 -2.44 -2.74 -0.38
C ASN A 83 -1.27 -1.76 -0.45
N VAL A 84 -0.16 -2.21 -1.04
CA VAL A 84 1.05 -1.41 -1.23
C VAL A 84 1.28 -1.08 -2.71
N ALA A 85 0.80 -1.93 -3.63
CA ALA A 85 1.01 -1.76 -5.05
C ALA A 85 0.60 -0.36 -5.54
N GLY A 86 1.42 0.24 -6.37
CA GLY A 86 1.15 1.54 -6.94
C GLY A 86 2.29 2.02 -7.83
N ILE A 87 2.00 3.03 -8.63
CA ILE A 87 2.95 3.69 -9.52
C ILE A 87 2.93 5.20 -9.27
N LEU A 88 4.06 5.85 -9.51
CA LEU A 88 4.27 7.28 -9.37
C LEU A 88 4.83 7.84 -10.68
N ARG A 89 4.38 9.03 -11.05
CA ARG A 89 4.95 9.81 -12.12
C ARG A 89 4.92 11.30 -11.73
N PHE A 90 5.94 12.01 -12.13
CA PHE A 90 6.04 13.46 -11.98
C PHE A 90 5.84 14.13 -13.33
N ASP A 91 4.82 14.96 -13.44
CA ASP A 91 4.51 15.76 -14.64
C ASP A 91 4.00 17.13 -14.23
N ASN A 92 4.27 18.17 -15.03
CA ASN A 92 3.55 19.42 -14.89
C ASN A 92 2.05 19.18 -15.08
N SER A 93 1.20 19.70 -14.21
CA SER A 93 -0.23 19.34 -14.18
C SER A 93 -0.96 19.62 -15.50
N HIS A 94 -0.53 20.63 -16.26
CA HIS A 94 -1.10 20.97 -17.57
C HIS A 94 -0.54 20.14 -18.74
N GLU A 95 0.49 19.34 -18.52
CA GLU A 95 1.13 18.49 -19.52
C GLU A 95 0.81 16.99 -19.31
N VAL A 96 0.13 16.65 -18.22
CA VAL A 96 -0.24 15.26 -17.91
C VAL A 96 -1.02 14.67 -19.08
N GLN A 97 -0.49 13.60 -19.67
CA GLN A 97 -1.19 12.88 -20.73
C GLN A 97 -2.38 12.12 -20.14
N ILE A 98 -3.50 12.13 -20.86
CA ILE A 98 -4.75 11.50 -20.38
C ILE A 98 -4.56 10.00 -20.11
N ASP A 99 -3.74 9.32 -20.89
CA ASP A 99 -3.48 7.89 -20.70
C ASP A 99 -2.62 7.63 -19.46
N ASP A 100 -1.64 8.50 -19.15
CA ASP A 100 -0.86 8.41 -17.90
C ASP A 100 -1.74 8.70 -16.68
N TRP A 101 -2.62 9.70 -16.77
CA TRP A 101 -3.63 9.96 -15.75
C TRP A 101 -4.48 8.73 -15.48
N LYS A 102 -5.10 8.16 -16.54
CA LYS A 102 -5.93 6.96 -16.43
C LYS A 102 -5.16 5.78 -15.87
N LYS A 103 -3.92 5.55 -16.33
CA LYS A 103 -3.06 4.46 -15.85
C LYS A 103 -2.79 4.56 -14.36
N ILE A 104 -2.41 5.75 -13.86
CA ILE A 104 -2.14 5.97 -12.44
C ILE A 104 -3.40 5.73 -11.59
N LEU A 105 -4.54 6.27 -12.00
CA LEU A 105 -5.80 6.04 -11.29
C LEU A 105 -6.21 4.56 -11.34
N ASN A 106 -6.05 3.90 -12.48
CA ASN A 106 -6.43 2.50 -12.63
C ASN A 106 -5.59 1.58 -11.75
N VAL A 107 -4.27 1.76 -11.73
CA VAL A 107 -3.40 0.93 -10.87
C VAL A 107 -3.61 1.28 -9.40
N ASN A 108 -3.45 2.55 -9.03
CA ASN A 108 -3.38 2.93 -7.62
C ASN A 108 -4.74 2.86 -6.91
N LEU A 109 -5.77 3.46 -7.52
CA LEU A 109 -7.08 3.60 -6.89
C LEU A 109 -8.03 2.45 -7.26
N THR A 110 -8.26 2.24 -8.56
CA THR A 110 -9.19 1.21 -9.02
C THR A 110 -8.72 -0.20 -8.65
N GLY A 111 -7.42 -0.49 -8.80
CA GLY A 111 -6.83 -1.76 -8.39
C GLY A 111 -6.94 -2.01 -6.89
N THR A 112 -6.65 -1.00 -6.05
CA THR A 112 -6.86 -1.08 -4.60
C THR A 112 -8.34 -1.33 -4.27
N PHE A 113 -9.26 -0.65 -4.96
CA PHE A 113 -10.69 -0.88 -4.80
C PHE A 113 -11.07 -2.34 -5.15
N PHE A 114 -10.59 -2.89 -6.26
CA PHE A 114 -10.86 -4.28 -6.62
C PHE A 114 -10.35 -5.23 -5.55
N MET A 115 -9.11 -5.07 -5.10
CA MET A 115 -8.53 -5.90 -4.03
C MET A 115 -9.36 -5.86 -2.76
N CYS A 116 -9.77 -4.67 -2.30
CA CYS A 116 -10.64 -4.53 -1.13
C CYS A 116 -12.00 -5.19 -1.34
N SER A 117 -12.68 -4.90 -2.46
CA SER A 117 -14.04 -5.41 -2.73
C SER A 117 -14.11 -6.93 -2.75
N TYR A 118 -13.12 -7.59 -3.37
CA TYR A 118 -13.09 -9.05 -3.41
C TYR A 118 -12.57 -9.71 -2.13
N ALA A 119 -11.77 -8.99 -1.32
CA ALA A 119 -11.30 -9.47 -0.02
C ALA A 119 -12.36 -9.36 1.09
N LEU A 120 -13.26 -8.38 1.01
CA LEU A 120 -14.25 -8.07 2.05
C LEU A 120 -15.00 -9.29 2.58
N PRO A 121 -15.57 -10.21 1.76
CA PRO A 121 -16.31 -11.35 2.28
C PRO A 121 -15.46 -12.28 3.19
N LEU A 122 -14.15 -12.37 2.93
CA LEU A 122 -13.22 -13.17 3.74
C LEU A 122 -12.82 -12.42 5.01
N LEU A 123 -12.54 -11.12 4.89
CA LEU A 123 -12.13 -10.26 5.99
C LEU A 123 -13.24 -10.05 7.02
N LEU A 124 -14.50 -9.96 6.59
CA LEU A 124 -15.65 -9.90 7.49
C LEU A 124 -15.80 -11.19 8.31
N LYS A 125 -15.59 -12.37 7.68
CA LYS A 125 -15.62 -13.64 8.41
C LYS A 125 -14.53 -13.74 9.48
N SER A 126 -13.34 -13.21 9.20
CA SER A 126 -12.20 -13.25 10.13
C SER A 126 -12.18 -12.09 11.12
N LYS A 127 -13.06 -11.08 10.95
CA LYS A 127 -12.98 -9.77 11.63
C LYS A 127 -11.59 -9.16 11.44
N GLY A 128 -11.14 -9.15 10.21
CA GLY A 128 -9.76 -8.88 9.81
C GLY A 128 -9.44 -7.40 9.69
N ALA A 129 -8.30 -7.12 9.05
CA ALA A 129 -7.81 -5.76 8.85
C ALA A 129 -7.48 -5.46 7.39
N ILE A 130 -7.68 -4.21 6.99
CA ILE A 130 -7.16 -3.64 5.74
C ILE A 130 -6.21 -2.50 6.10
N VAL A 131 -4.99 -2.54 5.55
CA VAL A 131 -4.08 -1.40 5.59
C VAL A 131 -3.76 -0.98 4.16
N ASN A 132 -4.21 0.20 3.78
CA ASN A 132 -3.94 0.79 2.48
C ASN A 132 -2.76 1.75 2.57
N VAL A 133 -1.77 1.62 1.68
CA VAL A 133 -0.67 2.57 1.59
C VAL A 133 -1.10 3.74 0.70
N SER A 134 -1.47 4.83 1.37
CA SER A 134 -1.71 6.13 0.75
C SER A 134 -0.38 6.88 0.55
N SER A 135 -0.31 8.14 0.90
CA SER A 135 0.89 8.98 0.80
C SER A 135 0.68 10.28 1.56
N SER A 136 1.76 10.94 1.98
CA SER A 136 1.73 12.36 2.38
C SER A 136 1.18 13.26 1.26
N ALA A 137 1.31 12.86 -0.01
CA ALA A 137 0.72 13.53 -1.17
C ALA A 137 -0.81 13.58 -1.17
N ALA A 138 -1.47 12.68 -0.42
CA ALA A 138 -2.93 12.69 -0.23
C ALA A 138 -3.39 13.75 0.78
N LEU A 139 -2.52 14.14 1.70
CA LEU A 139 -2.83 15.00 2.85
C LEU A 139 -2.26 16.41 2.68
N GLY A 140 -1.10 16.51 2.03
CA GLY A 140 -0.45 17.76 1.68
C GLY A 140 -0.14 17.77 0.19
N SER A 141 0.08 18.95 -0.37
CA SER A 141 0.31 19.09 -1.81
C SER A 141 1.74 18.74 -2.19
N HIS A 142 1.92 17.77 -3.07
CA HIS A 142 3.18 17.50 -3.76
C HIS A 142 3.14 18.06 -5.17
N ALA A 143 4.04 18.98 -5.50
CA ALA A 143 4.15 19.50 -6.85
C ALA A 143 4.40 18.37 -7.85
N TRP A 144 3.91 18.53 -9.08
CA TRP A 144 4.11 17.60 -10.23
C TRP A 144 3.51 16.20 -10.06
N THR A 145 2.65 15.96 -9.07
CA THR A 145 2.07 14.65 -8.81
C THR A 145 0.55 14.64 -8.90
N ALA A 146 -0.06 15.43 -9.78
CA ALA A 146 -1.52 15.60 -9.84
C ALA A 146 -2.30 14.26 -9.87
N ALA A 147 -1.98 13.37 -10.80
CA ALA A 147 -2.65 12.07 -10.91
C ALA A 147 -2.37 11.15 -9.70
N TYR A 148 -1.13 11.15 -9.23
CA TYR A 148 -0.74 10.37 -8.06
C TYR A 148 -1.43 10.87 -6.80
N SER A 149 -1.40 12.18 -6.53
CA SER A 149 -2.07 12.79 -5.38
C SER A 149 -3.58 12.52 -5.39
N ALA A 150 -4.22 12.66 -6.56
CA ALA A 150 -5.64 12.33 -6.73
C ALA A 150 -5.91 10.86 -6.41
N SER A 151 -5.07 9.93 -6.91
CA SER A 151 -5.24 8.50 -6.62
C SER A 151 -5.08 8.18 -5.13
N LYS A 152 -4.08 8.77 -4.47
CA LYS A 152 -3.81 8.52 -3.05
C LYS A 152 -4.83 9.21 -2.13
N GLY A 153 -5.33 10.40 -2.50
CA GLY A 153 -6.48 11.04 -1.84
C GLY A 153 -7.75 10.21 -1.94
N GLY A 154 -8.01 9.61 -3.12
CA GLY A 154 -9.11 8.67 -3.34
C GLY A 154 -9.01 7.43 -2.45
N ILE A 155 -7.81 6.85 -2.29
CA ILE A 155 -7.57 5.72 -1.36
C ILE A 155 -7.91 6.12 0.08
N SER A 156 -7.46 7.28 0.55
CA SER A 156 -7.76 7.76 1.91
C SER A 156 -9.26 7.93 2.14
N ALA A 157 -9.98 8.55 1.22
CA ALA A 157 -11.42 8.71 1.31
C ALA A 157 -12.17 7.36 1.29
N PHE A 158 -11.81 6.49 0.34
CA PHE A 158 -12.39 5.16 0.20
C PHE A 158 -12.15 4.29 1.45
N SER A 159 -10.97 4.33 2.04
CA SER A 159 -10.65 3.58 3.25
C SER A 159 -11.53 3.97 4.45
N LYS A 160 -11.78 5.26 4.61
CA LYS A 160 -12.70 5.77 5.65
C LYS A 160 -14.14 5.30 5.43
N THR A 161 -14.57 5.24 4.18
CA THR A 161 -15.89 4.69 3.82
C THR A 161 -16.01 3.24 4.29
N LEU A 162 -15.03 2.38 3.97
CA LEU A 162 -15.03 0.98 4.43
C LEU A 162 -14.98 0.85 5.96
N ALA A 163 -14.22 1.71 6.64
CA ALA A 163 -14.14 1.71 8.09
C ALA A 163 -15.50 2.02 8.75
N VAL A 164 -16.26 2.95 8.16
CA VAL A 164 -17.62 3.31 8.64
C VAL A 164 -18.63 2.22 8.30
N GLU A 165 -18.60 1.71 7.05
CA GLU A 165 -19.59 0.71 6.59
C GLU A 165 -19.48 -0.61 7.37
N TYR A 166 -18.25 -1.09 7.63
CA TYR A 166 -18.01 -2.44 8.15
C TYR A 166 -17.39 -2.48 9.54
N GLY A 167 -17.15 -1.34 10.18
CA GLY A 167 -16.56 -1.28 11.52
C GLY A 167 -17.39 -1.99 12.58
N MET A 168 -18.72 -1.92 12.50
CA MET A 168 -19.62 -2.64 13.40
C MET A 168 -19.60 -4.15 13.21
N GLU A 169 -19.14 -4.62 12.06
CA GLU A 169 -18.94 -6.06 11.78
C GLU A 169 -17.56 -6.54 12.21
N GLY A 170 -16.72 -5.64 12.76
CA GLY A 170 -15.40 -5.95 13.29
C GLY A 170 -14.27 -5.81 12.29
N LEU A 171 -14.51 -5.22 11.09
CA LEU A 171 -13.47 -4.89 10.14
C LEU A 171 -12.68 -3.65 10.61
N ASN A 172 -11.35 -3.74 10.58
CA ASN A 172 -10.47 -2.62 10.85
C ASN A 172 -9.84 -2.11 9.54
N VAL A 173 -10.00 -0.84 9.20
CA VAL A 173 -9.48 -0.26 7.94
C VAL A 173 -8.74 1.04 8.21
N ASN A 174 -7.46 1.10 7.86
CA ASN A 174 -6.62 2.28 8.05
C ASN A 174 -5.73 2.55 6.83
N CYS A 175 -5.28 3.79 6.71
CA CYS A 175 -4.25 4.19 5.77
C CYS A 175 -2.93 4.49 6.48
N VAL A 176 -1.82 4.12 5.83
CA VAL A 176 -0.50 4.65 6.14
C VAL A 176 -0.14 5.66 5.06
N CYS A 177 0.35 6.83 5.47
CA CYS A 177 0.70 7.95 4.58
C CYS A 177 2.20 8.27 4.69
N PRO A 178 3.08 7.53 3.98
CA PRO A 178 4.51 7.79 3.98
C PRO A 178 4.88 9.08 3.25
N ALA A 179 6.01 9.68 3.64
CA ALA A 179 6.73 10.66 2.83
C ALA A 179 7.76 9.96 1.92
N SER A 180 8.93 10.56 1.74
CA SER A 180 9.98 10.03 0.90
C SER A 180 10.64 8.80 1.53
N ILE A 181 10.54 7.66 0.86
CA ILE A 181 11.06 6.36 1.28
C ILE A 181 12.00 5.82 0.21
N GLU A 182 13.12 5.23 0.63
CA GLU A 182 14.12 4.61 -0.25
C GLU A 182 13.55 3.35 -0.93
N THR A 183 12.99 3.55 -2.11
CA THR A 183 12.39 2.48 -2.91
C THR A 183 12.78 2.63 -4.38
N PRO A 184 12.65 1.60 -5.22
CA PRO A 184 12.84 1.74 -6.66
C PRO A 184 11.97 2.83 -7.28
N MET A 185 10.79 3.11 -6.72
CA MET A 185 9.88 4.17 -7.16
C MET A 185 10.48 5.58 -6.96
N SER A 186 11.30 5.78 -5.93
CA SER A 186 11.90 7.08 -5.58
C SER A 186 13.33 7.26 -6.11
N THR A 187 13.99 6.17 -6.53
CA THR A 187 15.44 6.20 -6.87
C THR A 187 15.71 6.96 -8.18
N ASN A 188 14.76 7.01 -9.10
CA ASN A 188 14.93 7.68 -10.40
C ASN A 188 13.61 8.36 -10.83
N PRO A 189 13.15 9.37 -10.10
CA PRO A 189 11.93 10.07 -10.47
C PRO A 189 12.18 10.84 -11.77
N ASN A 190 11.42 10.55 -12.84
CA ASN A 190 11.40 11.39 -14.02
C ASN A 190 10.77 12.73 -13.66
N MET A 191 11.59 13.66 -13.18
CA MET A 191 11.13 15.01 -12.86
C MET A 191 10.95 15.82 -14.15
N PRO A 192 9.96 16.73 -14.21
CA PRO A 192 9.85 17.70 -15.28
C PRO A 192 11.14 18.51 -15.41
N LYS A 193 11.39 19.07 -16.61
CA LYS A 193 12.47 20.03 -16.81
C LYS A 193 12.11 21.36 -16.14
N ASP A 194 13.11 22.11 -15.73
CA ASP A 194 12.97 23.47 -15.21
C ASP A 194 12.07 23.59 -13.94
N ILE A 195 12.19 22.62 -13.03
CA ILE A 195 11.44 22.61 -11.78
C ILE A 195 11.91 23.71 -10.82
N ASP A 196 10.96 24.27 -10.06
CA ASP A 196 11.29 25.12 -8.92
C ASP A 196 11.74 24.26 -7.73
N THR A 197 13.05 24.22 -7.49
CA THR A 197 13.66 23.43 -6.44
C THR A 197 13.17 23.77 -5.02
N ARG A 198 12.57 24.98 -4.82
CA ARG A 198 11.97 25.34 -3.53
C ARG A 198 10.78 24.45 -3.17
N LEU A 199 10.09 23.92 -4.17
CA LEU A 199 8.95 23.02 -3.98
C LEU A 199 9.39 21.60 -3.58
N LEU A 200 10.64 21.21 -3.84
CA LEU A 200 11.18 19.90 -3.38
C LEU A 200 11.21 19.79 -1.86
N LYS A 201 11.38 20.92 -1.14
CA LYS A 201 11.35 20.92 0.32
C LYS A 201 10.00 20.45 0.89
N LYS A 202 8.92 20.56 0.11
CA LYS A 202 7.58 20.09 0.49
C LYS A 202 7.34 18.59 0.23
N ILE A 203 8.35 17.88 -0.21
CA ILE A 203 8.28 16.42 -0.50
C ILE A 203 9.16 15.65 0.48
N MET A 204 10.11 16.32 1.13
CA MET A 204 11.10 15.72 2.00
C MET A 204 10.71 15.82 3.47
N PRO A 205 11.05 14.84 4.30
CA PRO A 205 10.99 14.95 5.77
C PRO A 205 11.73 16.19 6.28
N ILE A 206 11.42 16.66 7.49
CA ILE A 206 12.03 17.88 8.08
C ILE A 206 13.55 17.82 8.09
N ASP A 207 14.12 16.65 8.36
CA ASP A 207 15.58 16.44 8.41
C ASP A 207 16.21 16.18 7.03
N GLY A 208 15.40 16.16 5.97
CA GLY A 208 15.85 15.91 4.60
C GLY A 208 16.31 14.48 4.32
N VAL A 209 16.04 13.53 5.22
CA VAL A 209 16.52 12.15 5.10
C VAL A 209 15.41 11.21 4.63
N ASN A 210 15.67 10.52 3.53
CA ASN A 210 14.80 9.42 3.09
C ASN A 210 14.86 8.27 4.11
N ARG A 211 13.73 7.65 4.38
CA ARG A 211 13.64 6.56 5.35
C ARG A 211 13.63 5.20 4.68
N SER A 212 14.08 4.20 5.45
CA SER A 212 14.02 2.80 5.02
C SER A 212 12.58 2.31 4.88
N PRO A 213 12.26 1.48 3.88
CA PRO A 213 10.97 0.80 3.80
C PRO A 213 10.58 0.00 5.06
N ASN A 214 11.57 -0.44 5.84
CA ASN A 214 11.35 -1.19 7.09
C ASN A 214 10.62 -0.36 8.16
N GLU A 215 10.80 0.96 8.17
CA GLU A 215 10.12 1.85 9.11
C GLU A 215 8.62 1.91 8.81
N ILE A 216 8.26 1.94 7.51
CA ILE A 216 6.86 1.89 7.08
C ILE A 216 6.27 0.51 7.34
N ALA A 217 7.02 -0.56 7.06
CA ALA A 217 6.59 -1.94 7.30
C ALA A 217 6.23 -2.20 8.77
N SER A 218 6.96 -1.59 9.71
CA SER A 218 6.66 -1.73 11.15
C SER A 218 5.32 -1.10 11.53
N THR A 219 5.01 0.06 10.96
CA THR A 219 3.73 0.75 11.16
C THR A 219 2.57 -0.01 10.50
N ILE A 220 2.77 -0.52 9.29
CA ILE A 220 1.77 -1.37 8.60
C ILE A 220 1.48 -2.61 9.44
N ALA A 221 2.51 -3.30 9.93
CA ALA A 221 2.33 -4.49 10.77
C ALA A 221 1.62 -4.17 12.09
N PHE A 222 1.84 -3.00 12.69
CA PHE A 222 1.09 -2.54 13.85
C PHE A 222 -0.39 -2.35 13.51
N LEU A 223 -0.71 -1.57 12.48
CA LEU A 223 -2.10 -1.27 12.10
C LEU A 223 -2.89 -2.51 11.64
N ALA A 224 -2.21 -3.53 11.09
CA ALA A 224 -2.84 -4.77 10.67
C ALA A 224 -3.03 -5.79 11.81
N SER A 225 -2.55 -5.49 13.02
CA SER A 225 -2.57 -6.39 14.18
C SER A 225 -3.66 -6.04 15.19
N GLU A 226 -3.90 -6.95 16.13
CA GLU A 226 -4.82 -6.74 17.25
C GLU A 226 -4.38 -5.60 18.18
N ASP A 227 -3.10 -5.19 18.16
CA ASP A 227 -2.60 -4.04 18.91
C ASP A 227 -3.24 -2.71 18.48
N ALA A 228 -3.80 -2.65 17.26
CA ALA A 228 -4.44 -1.47 16.68
C ALA A 228 -5.98 -1.59 16.59
N ILE A 229 -6.60 -2.51 17.30
CA ILE A 229 -8.04 -2.82 17.14
C ILE A 229 -8.95 -1.60 17.36
N HIS A 230 -8.54 -0.63 18.16
CA HIS A 230 -9.30 0.59 18.43
C HIS A 230 -8.89 1.78 17.54
N ILE A 231 -8.01 1.55 16.57
CA ILE A 231 -7.60 2.53 15.57
C ILE A 231 -8.30 2.17 14.27
N ASN A 232 -9.33 2.91 13.87
CA ASN A 232 -10.11 2.62 12.67
C ASN A 232 -10.44 3.92 11.90
N GLY A 233 -10.30 3.89 10.58
CA GLY A 233 -10.63 5.00 9.68
C GLY A 233 -9.63 6.16 9.67
N ILE A 234 -8.37 5.94 10.09
CA ILE A 234 -7.37 7.01 10.13
C ILE A 234 -6.45 7.02 8.90
N ASP A 235 -5.91 8.20 8.64
CA ASP A 235 -4.73 8.42 7.79
C ASP A 235 -3.52 8.62 8.71
N LEU A 236 -2.77 7.57 8.98
CA LEU A 236 -1.60 7.64 9.84
C LEU A 236 -0.38 8.15 9.07
N ARG A 237 0.05 9.36 9.36
CA ARG A 237 1.26 9.96 8.77
C ARG A 237 2.51 9.27 9.31
N VAL A 238 3.38 8.85 8.39
CA VAL A 238 4.72 8.32 8.67
C VAL A 238 5.68 9.11 7.77
N ASP A 239 5.76 10.41 8.02
CA ASP A 239 6.27 11.41 7.08
C ASP A 239 7.47 12.20 7.63
N GLY A 240 7.99 11.83 8.80
CA GLY A 240 9.12 12.52 9.42
C GLY A 240 8.85 14.00 9.69
N GLY A 241 7.59 14.37 9.99
CA GLY A 241 7.18 15.74 10.28
C GLY A 241 6.98 16.63 9.05
N LEU A 242 6.96 16.07 7.85
CA LEU A 242 6.77 16.84 6.60
C LEU A 242 5.54 17.75 6.63
N LEU A 243 4.44 17.27 7.21
CA LEU A 243 3.14 17.96 7.23
C LEU A 243 2.79 18.54 8.63
N THR A 244 3.79 18.89 9.39
CA THR A 244 3.59 19.61 10.68
C THR A 244 3.55 21.10 10.51
#